data_c955804585fa49072a0755d92d724cf4
#
_entry.id   c955804585fa49072a0755d92d724cf4
#
_cell.length_a   1.000
_cell.length_b   1.000
_cell.length_c   1.000
_cell.angle_alpha   90.00
_cell.angle_beta   90.00
_cell.angle_gamma   90.00
#
_symmetry.space_group_name_H-M   'P 1'
#
loop_
_entity.id
_entity.type
_entity.pdbx_description
1 polymer ?
#
loop_
_entity_poly.entity_id
_entity_poly.type
_entity_poly.pdbx_seq_one_letter_code
_entity_poly.pdbx_strand_id
1 'polypeptide(L)'
;MNTDITTFISKYREAFGEKPELPIVFYYSDTPAGTNGKTGGCFFKCLYAAREGQPISLNAETIGCGGGKLYTGFAPMPPHVPSFVSEKERYKASPADVTECIDKLDIRLTTRKYLNFVRIDKAESLDMIEGLLFIVTPDILSGLAAWAFFDNNSDSAVSCLFGSGCSSVVAQAVRENRLGGRRTFIGMLDPSARPYIGADELSFVIPAVRLPEMLDTIDRCCLSGTHGWTKIKERINGRME
;
A
#
# COMPACT_ATOMS: atom_id res chain seq x y z
N MET A 1 -9.17 -15.44 -13.17
CA MET A 1 -8.74 -16.51 -12.22
C MET A 1 -9.08 -15.99 -10.82
N ASN A 2 -9.87 -16.74 -10.06
CA ASN A 2 -10.20 -16.32 -8.69
C ASN A 2 -8.96 -16.59 -7.83
N THR A 3 -8.27 -15.56 -7.41
CA THR A 3 -7.07 -15.70 -6.57
C THR A 3 -7.54 -16.08 -5.16
N ASP A 4 -7.31 -17.33 -4.77
CA ASP A 4 -7.63 -17.80 -3.43
C ASP A 4 -6.61 -17.27 -2.41
N ILE A 5 -7.11 -16.79 -1.28
CA ILE A 5 -6.32 -16.27 -0.15
C ILE A 5 -5.30 -17.32 0.34
N THR A 6 -5.73 -18.56 0.46
CA THR A 6 -4.88 -19.68 0.94
C THR A 6 -3.71 -19.89 -0.01
N THR A 7 -3.97 -19.88 -1.32
CA THR A 7 -2.93 -19.98 -2.35
C THR A 7 -1.94 -18.82 -2.27
N PHE A 8 -2.43 -17.59 -2.12
CA PHE A 8 -1.54 -16.43 -1.95
C PHE A 8 -0.64 -16.58 -0.72
N ILE A 9 -1.23 -16.90 0.44
CA ILE A 9 -0.47 -17.04 1.69
C ILE A 9 0.57 -18.15 1.58
N SER A 10 0.21 -19.30 1.01
CA SER A 10 1.14 -20.40 0.80
C SER A 10 2.34 -19.98 -0.04
N LYS A 11 2.11 -19.39 -1.21
CA LYS A 11 3.18 -18.93 -2.10
C LYS A 11 4.02 -17.82 -1.47
N TYR A 12 3.40 -16.89 -0.76
CA TYR A 12 4.11 -15.84 -0.04
C TYR A 12 5.03 -16.42 1.05
N ARG A 13 4.54 -17.37 1.84
CA ARG A 13 5.34 -18.06 2.86
C ARG A 13 6.47 -18.88 2.24
N GLU A 14 6.22 -19.56 1.14
CA GLU A 14 7.26 -20.26 0.39
C GLU A 14 8.36 -19.31 -0.10
N ALA A 15 7.98 -18.14 -0.62
CA ALA A 15 8.92 -17.14 -1.15
C ALA A 15 9.72 -16.43 -0.05
N PHE A 16 9.07 -15.96 1.01
CA PHE A 16 9.65 -15.05 2.01
C PHE A 16 9.94 -15.72 3.37
N GLY A 17 9.32 -16.86 3.67
CA GLY A 17 9.43 -17.54 4.97
C GLY A 17 8.30 -17.16 5.92
N GLU A 18 8.39 -17.66 7.16
CA GLU A 18 7.30 -17.57 8.14
C GLU A 18 7.31 -16.25 8.95
N LYS A 19 8.48 -15.62 9.12
CA LYS A 19 8.60 -14.42 9.95
C LYS A 19 7.97 -13.14 9.37
N PRO A 20 8.05 -12.87 8.05
CA PRO A 20 7.46 -11.67 7.49
C PRO A 20 5.96 -11.55 7.82
N GLU A 21 5.53 -10.35 8.14
CA GLU A 21 4.10 -10.09 8.34
C GLU A 21 3.32 -10.36 7.06
N LEU A 22 2.09 -10.82 7.22
CA LEU A 22 1.17 -10.96 6.10
C LEU A 22 0.66 -9.57 5.66
N PRO A 23 0.46 -9.36 4.35
CA PRO A 23 -0.02 -8.08 3.87
C PRO A 23 -1.45 -7.78 4.32
N ILE A 24 -1.79 -6.51 4.24
CA ILE A 24 -3.12 -5.98 4.49
C ILE A 24 -3.82 -5.80 3.14
N VAL A 25 -4.99 -6.38 2.97
CA VAL A 25 -5.90 -6.03 1.87
C VAL A 25 -6.65 -4.76 2.21
N PHE A 26 -6.92 -3.91 1.22
CA PHE A 26 -7.80 -2.77 1.42
C PHE A 26 -8.82 -2.66 0.29
N TYR A 27 -10.02 -2.24 0.65
CA TYR A 27 -11.17 -2.17 -0.25
C TYR A 27 -12.24 -1.21 0.24
N TYR A 28 -13.05 -0.71 -0.69
CA TYR A 28 -14.21 0.11 -0.36
C TYR A 28 -15.48 -0.74 -0.24
N SER A 29 -16.33 -0.41 0.73
CA SER A 29 -17.65 -1.03 0.90
C SER A 29 -18.65 -0.09 1.57
N ASP A 30 -19.92 -0.51 1.62
CA ASP A 30 -20.98 0.19 2.36
C ASP A 30 -21.19 -0.37 3.78
N THR A 31 -20.46 -1.46 4.11
CA THR A 31 -20.44 -2.09 5.42
C THR A 31 -19.04 -2.06 6.01
N PRO A 32 -18.88 -1.82 7.33
CA PRO A 32 -17.57 -1.88 7.96
C PRO A 32 -17.10 -3.33 8.10
N ALA A 33 -15.80 -3.57 7.87
CA ALA A 33 -15.17 -4.87 8.11
C ALA A 33 -14.76 -5.07 9.58
N GLY A 34 -14.63 -3.99 10.33
CA GLY A 34 -14.16 -4.03 11.71
C GLY A 34 -14.53 -2.77 12.50
N THR A 35 -13.78 -2.51 13.55
CA THR A 35 -14.01 -1.32 14.37
C THR A 35 -13.75 -0.04 13.57
N ASN A 36 -14.60 0.98 13.77
CA ASN A 36 -14.38 2.30 13.20
C ASN A 36 -13.12 2.90 13.80
N GLY A 37 -12.05 2.93 13.01
CA GLY A 37 -10.80 3.58 13.37
C GLY A 37 -11.00 5.08 13.49
N LYS A 38 -10.97 5.64 14.70
CA LYS A 38 -11.01 7.08 14.90
C LYS A 38 -9.58 7.63 14.84
N THR A 39 -9.28 8.43 13.84
CA THR A 39 -7.96 9.03 13.69
C THR A 39 -7.99 10.49 14.14
N GLY A 40 -7.33 10.80 15.24
CA GLY A 40 -7.08 12.20 15.63
C GLY A 40 -5.97 12.90 14.81
N GLY A 41 -5.51 12.24 13.71
CA GLY A 41 -4.39 12.69 12.87
C GLY A 41 -4.21 11.79 11.66
N CYS A 42 -2.99 11.34 11.39
CA CYS A 42 -2.69 10.44 10.29
C CYS A 42 -3.37 9.07 10.49
N PHE A 43 -4.03 8.55 9.46
CA PHE A 43 -4.74 7.27 9.56
C PHE A 43 -3.78 6.06 9.66
N PHE A 44 -2.52 6.21 9.29
CA PHE A 44 -1.51 5.17 9.48
C PHE A 44 -1.40 4.69 10.92
N LYS A 45 -1.69 5.55 11.89
CA LYS A 45 -1.77 5.16 13.29
C LYS A 45 -2.75 4.00 13.54
N CYS A 46 -3.83 3.94 12.77
CA CYS A 46 -4.82 2.88 12.87
C CYS A 46 -4.40 1.59 12.18
N LEU A 47 -3.52 1.66 11.16
CA LEU A 47 -3.09 0.48 10.41
C LEU A 47 -2.27 -0.50 11.25
N TYR A 48 -1.69 -0.06 12.37
CA TYR A 48 -1.02 -0.95 13.30
C TYR A 48 -1.95 -2.09 13.78
N ALA A 49 -3.19 -1.77 14.11
CA ALA A 49 -4.17 -2.77 14.51
C ALA A 49 -4.49 -3.76 13.37
N ALA A 50 -4.55 -3.27 12.12
CA ALA A 50 -4.75 -4.15 10.97
C ALA A 50 -3.57 -5.11 10.74
N ARG A 51 -2.33 -4.67 10.98
CA ARG A 51 -1.14 -5.56 10.97
C ARG A 51 -1.27 -6.70 11.98
N GLU A 52 -1.84 -6.43 13.15
CA GLU A 52 -2.09 -7.44 14.21
C GLU A 52 -3.34 -8.29 13.96
N GLY A 53 -4.01 -8.10 12.82
CA GLY A 53 -5.17 -8.90 12.43
C GLY A 53 -6.51 -8.40 12.99
N GLN A 54 -6.57 -7.14 13.46
CA GLN A 54 -7.81 -6.48 13.85
C GLN A 54 -8.32 -5.62 12.68
N PRO A 55 -9.41 -6.00 12.00
CA PRO A 55 -9.93 -5.22 10.88
C PRO A 55 -10.28 -3.78 11.27
N ILE A 56 -9.92 -2.84 10.42
CA ILE A 56 -10.17 -1.40 10.61
C ILE A 56 -11.01 -0.87 9.46
N SER A 57 -12.03 -0.07 9.80
CA SER A 57 -12.86 0.65 8.83
C SER A 57 -12.72 2.15 9.04
N LEU A 58 -12.41 2.86 7.97
CA LEU A 58 -12.29 4.32 7.96
C LEU A 58 -13.38 4.92 7.07
N ASN A 59 -13.83 6.12 7.39
CA ASN A 59 -14.80 6.87 6.60
C ASN A 59 -14.51 8.39 6.65
N ALA A 60 -15.34 9.18 5.98
CA ALA A 60 -15.21 10.64 5.94
C ALA A 60 -15.21 11.31 7.34
N GLU A 61 -15.89 10.71 8.33
CA GLU A 61 -16.03 11.27 9.67
C GLU A 61 -14.85 10.87 10.57
N THR A 62 -14.34 9.65 10.39
CA THR A 62 -13.29 9.08 11.24
C THR A 62 -11.88 9.47 10.82
N ILE A 63 -11.65 9.82 9.55
CA ILE A 63 -10.36 10.34 9.09
C ILE A 63 -10.22 11.80 9.51
N GLY A 64 -9.34 12.08 10.46
CA GLY A 64 -9.12 13.44 10.99
C GLY A 64 -8.28 14.36 10.09
N CYS A 65 -7.47 13.80 9.18
CA CYS A 65 -6.55 14.53 8.32
C CYS A 65 -7.22 14.90 6.97
N GLY A 66 -7.13 16.18 6.56
CA GLY A 66 -7.65 16.63 5.26
C GLY A 66 -7.00 15.94 4.06
N GLY A 67 -5.68 15.75 4.09
CA GLY A 67 -4.96 14.96 3.08
C GLY A 67 -5.41 13.50 3.05
N GLY A 68 -5.62 12.90 4.23
CA GLY A 68 -6.16 11.55 4.32
C GLY A 68 -7.52 11.42 3.65
N LYS A 69 -8.46 12.35 3.89
CA LYS A 69 -9.77 12.37 3.22
C LYS A 69 -9.66 12.54 1.71
N LEU A 70 -8.77 13.42 1.25
CA LEU A 70 -8.50 13.63 -0.17
C LEU A 70 -8.00 12.34 -0.83
N TYR A 71 -6.87 11.81 -0.37
CA TYR A 71 -6.21 10.68 -1.02
C TYR A 71 -6.97 9.36 -0.90
N THR A 72 -7.94 9.27 0.00
CA THR A 72 -8.89 8.16 0.08
C THR A 72 -10.21 8.43 -0.67
N GLY A 73 -10.34 9.58 -1.35
CA GLY A 73 -11.53 9.91 -2.12
C GLY A 73 -12.77 10.26 -1.30
N PHE A 74 -12.64 10.49 0.02
CA PHE A 74 -13.78 10.86 0.86
C PHE A 74 -14.10 12.36 0.85
N ALA A 75 -13.19 13.20 0.39
CA ALA A 75 -13.42 14.63 0.24
C ALA A 75 -12.59 15.22 -0.90
N PRO A 76 -13.04 16.32 -1.51
CA PRO A 76 -12.23 17.05 -2.46
C PRO A 76 -11.01 17.68 -1.77
N MET A 77 -10.05 18.16 -2.57
CA MET A 77 -8.88 18.86 -2.06
C MET A 77 -9.27 20.11 -1.27
N PRO A 78 -8.90 20.20 0.03
CA PRO A 78 -9.14 21.43 0.77
C PRO A 78 -8.34 22.59 0.17
N PRO A 79 -8.91 23.80 0.05
CA PRO A 79 -8.26 24.95 -0.63
C PRO A 79 -6.90 25.33 -0.06
N HIS A 80 -6.66 25.11 1.22
CA HIS A 80 -5.41 25.45 1.90
C HIS A 80 -4.28 24.44 1.71
N VAL A 81 -4.56 23.24 1.18
CA VAL A 81 -3.56 22.16 1.06
C VAL A 81 -2.36 22.55 0.20
N PRO A 82 -2.51 23.17 -0.97
CA PRO A 82 -1.35 23.56 -1.77
C PRO A 82 -0.37 24.47 -1.03
N SER A 83 -0.86 25.53 -0.39
CA SER A 83 -0.03 26.45 0.40
C SER A 83 0.55 25.78 1.65
N PHE A 84 -0.24 24.95 2.33
CA PHE A 84 0.24 24.23 3.52
C PHE A 84 1.41 23.30 3.18
N VAL A 85 1.28 22.47 2.14
CA VAL A 85 2.31 21.49 1.73
C VAL A 85 3.58 22.17 1.20
N SER A 86 3.46 23.30 0.49
CA SER A 86 4.63 24.01 -0.05
C SER A 86 5.27 24.98 0.94
N GLU A 87 4.49 25.76 1.68
CA GLU A 87 5.02 26.86 2.50
C GLU A 87 5.30 26.42 3.94
N LYS A 88 4.51 25.49 4.50
CA LYS A 88 4.65 25.00 5.88
C LYS A 88 5.46 23.71 5.94
N GLU A 89 5.03 22.67 5.23
CA GLU A 89 5.75 21.39 5.20
C GLU A 89 6.96 21.42 4.26
N ARG A 90 6.98 22.31 3.27
CA ARG A 90 8.07 22.52 2.30
C ARG A 90 8.44 21.27 1.50
N TYR A 91 7.45 20.46 1.16
CA TYR A 91 7.66 19.25 0.35
C TYR A 91 7.67 19.53 -1.16
N LYS A 92 7.19 20.70 -1.58
CA LYS A 92 7.20 21.21 -2.95
C LYS A 92 7.58 22.67 -2.97
N ALA A 93 8.14 23.10 -4.08
CA ALA A 93 8.68 24.46 -4.23
C ALA A 93 7.57 25.54 -4.24
N SER A 94 6.39 25.20 -4.73
CA SER A 94 5.27 26.15 -4.83
C SER A 94 3.91 25.47 -4.65
N PRO A 95 2.84 26.24 -4.32
CA PRO A 95 1.47 25.74 -4.32
C PRO A 95 1.03 25.14 -5.69
N ALA A 96 1.54 25.69 -6.80
CA ALA A 96 1.26 25.19 -8.12
C ALA A 96 1.82 23.78 -8.35
N ASP A 97 3.04 23.51 -7.88
CA ASP A 97 3.65 22.19 -7.97
C ASP A 97 2.86 21.14 -7.13
N VAL A 98 2.32 21.56 -5.99
CA VAL A 98 1.46 20.68 -5.18
C VAL A 98 0.17 20.34 -5.92
N THR A 99 -0.50 21.36 -6.48
CA THR A 99 -1.72 21.20 -7.26
C THR A 99 -1.48 20.26 -8.43
N GLU A 100 -0.44 20.49 -9.24
CA GLU A 100 -0.07 19.64 -10.38
C GLU A 100 0.17 18.17 -9.95
N CYS A 101 0.87 17.96 -8.83
CA CYS A 101 1.10 16.61 -8.30
C CYS A 101 -0.20 15.90 -7.90
N ILE A 102 -1.14 16.62 -7.29
CA ILE A 102 -2.43 16.07 -6.87
C ILE A 102 -3.31 15.79 -8.09
N ASP A 103 -3.37 16.72 -9.04
CA ASP A 103 -4.17 16.58 -10.27
C ASP A 103 -3.73 15.36 -11.09
N LYS A 104 -2.42 15.09 -11.16
CA LYS A 104 -1.88 13.89 -11.82
C LYS A 104 -2.35 12.57 -11.22
N LEU A 105 -2.79 12.55 -9.96
CA LEU A 105 -3.35 11.37 -9.34
C LEU A 105 -4.78 11.08 -9.82
N ASP A 106 -5.46 12.07 -10.43
CA ASP A 106 -6.82 11.94 -10.93
C ASP A 106 -7.74 11.27 -9.89
N ILE A 107 -7.73 11.82 -8.67
CA ILE A 107 -8.48 11.28 -7.53
C ILE A 107 -9.98 11.46 -7.81
N ARG A 108 -10.71 10.37 -7.74
CA ARG A 108 -12.18 10.38 -7.83
C ARG A 108 -12.79 10.20 -6.45
N LEU A 109 -13.85 10.95 -6.17
CA LEU A 109 -14.57 10.78 -4.93
C LEU A 109 -15.28 9.43 -4.93
N THR A 110 -15.14 8.70 -3.81
CA THR A 110 -15.83 7.45 -3.61
C THR A 110 -17.30 7.70 -3.23
N THR A 111 -18.17 6.81 -3.68
CA THR A 111 -19.56 6.75 -3.22
C THR A 111 -19.75 5.75 -2.08
N ARG A 112 -18.72 4.98 -1.77
CA ARG A 112 -18.75 3.98 -0.69
C ARG A 112 -18.56 4.64 0.67
N LYS A 113 -19.15 4.03 1.69
CA LYS A 113 -19.15 4.57 3.06
C LYS A 113 -17.84 4.34 3.79
N TYR A 114 -17.17 3.21 3.53
CA TYR A 114 -15.99 2.78 4.27
C TYR A 114 -14.84 2.41 3.34
N LEU A 115 -13.64 2.71 3.80
CA LEU A 115 -12.38 2.13 3.34
C LEU A 115 -11.91 1.16 4.43
N ASN A 116 -11.85 -0.12 4.12
CA ASN A 116 -11.49 -1.18 5.04
C ASN A 116 -10.05 -1.61 4.83
N PHE A 117 -9.36 -1.92 5.93
CA PHE A 117 -8.03 -2.52 5.96
C PHE A 117 -8.10 -3.80 6.80
N VAL A 118 -7.78 -4.93 6.19
CA VAL A 118 -7.91 -6.25 6.78
C VAL A 118 -6.64 -7.05 6.48
N ARG A 119 -5.99 -7.66 7.50
CA ARG A 119 -4.88 -8.55 7.21
C ARG A 119 -5.38 -9.73 6.37
N ILE A 120 -4.63 -10.13 5.36
CA ILE A 120 -5.11 -11.04 4.32
C ILE A 120 -5.67 -12.37 4.86
N ASP A 121 -5.15 -12.90 5.96
CA ASP A 121 -5.64 -14.13 6.60
C ASP A 121 -6.99 -13.96 7.32
N LYS A 122 -7.49 -12.74 7.42
CA LYS A 122 -8.79 -12.36 8.00
C LYS A 122 -9.76 -11.83 6.94
N ALA A 123 -9.32 -11.72 5.70
CA ALA A 123 -10.17 -11.28 4.60
C ALA A 123 -11.08 -12.42 4.12
N GLU A 124 -12.28 -12.07 3.65
CA GLU A 124 -13.24 -13.04 3.12
C GLU A 124 -12.96 -13.40 1.66
N SER A 125 -12.47 -12.44 0.87
CA SER A 125 -12.20 -12.59 -0.57
C SER A 125 -11.18 -11.56 -1.04
N LEU A 126 -10.54 -11.84 -2.18
CA LEU A 126 -9.69 -10.90 -2.92
C LEU A 126 -10.40 -10.30 -4.15
N ASP A 127 -11.67 -10.60 -4.40
CA ASP A 127 -12.36 -10.21 -5.63
C ASP A 127 -12.62 -8.70 -5.75
N MET A 128 -12.81 -8.01 -4.63
CA MET A 128 -13.21 -6.61 -4.60
C MET A 128 -12.21 -5.69 -3.91
N ILE A 129 -10.96 -6.15 -3.79
CA ILE A 129 -9.91 -5.34 -3.17
C ILE A 129 -9.43 -4.24 -4.12
N GLU A 130 -8.89 -3.18 -3.55
CA GLU A 130 -8.12 -2.15 -4.28
C GLU A 130 -6.63 -2.48 -4.33
N GLY A 131 -6.13 -3.26 -3.38
CA GLY A 131 -4.75 -3.70 -3.38
C GLY A 131 -4.31 -4.41 -2.12
N LEU A 132 -3.06 -4.88 -2.18
CA LEU A 132 -2.31 -5.45 -1.07
C LEU A 132 -1.27 -4.44 -0.60
N LEU A 133 -1.33 -4.08 0.67
CA LEU A 133 -0.36 -3.23 1.36
C LEU A 133 0.60 -4.10 2.18
N PHE A 134 1.87 -3.97 1.90
CA PHE A 134 2.97 -4.49 2.70
C PHE A 134 3.65 -3.34 3.43
N ILE A 135 3.97 -3.52 4.72
CA ILE A 135 4.84 -2.62 5.49
C ILE A 135 6.05 -3.47 5.87
N VAL A 136 7.19 -3.20 5.28
CA VAL A 136 8.28 -4.17 5.21
C VAL A 136 9.66 -3.52 5.29
N THR A 137 10.63 -4.31 5.73
CA THR A 137 12.04 -3.95 5.74
C THR A 137 12.64 -3.97 4.33
N PRO A 138 13.81 -3.34 4.09
CA PRO A 138 14.47 -3.31 2.80
C PRO A 138 14.73 -4.69 2.17
N ASP A 139 14.98 -5.71 2.97
CA ASP A 139 15.20 -7.07 2.47
C ASP A 139 13.94 -7.64 1.80
N ILE A 140 12.80 -7.54 2.48
CA ILE A 140 11.52 -7.99 1.93
C ILE A 140 11.14 -7.11 0.74
N LEU A 141 11.34 -5.80 0.84
CA LEU A 141 11.08 -4.85 -0.23
C LEU A 141 11.86 -5.19 -1.50
N SER A 142 13.14 -5.60 -1.37
CA SER A 142 13.97 -5.99 -2.52
C SER A 142 13.37 -7.19 -3.27
N GLY A 143 12.84 -8.18 -2.54
CA GLY A 143 12.17 -9.33 -3.12
C GLY A 143 10.85 -8.95 -3.82
N LEU A 144 10.03 -8.12 -3.18
CA LEU A 144 8.77 -7.63 -3.76
C LEU A 144 9.02 -6.82 -5.05
N ALA A 145 10.04 -5.96 -5.06
CA ALA A 145 10.44 -5.19 -6.23
C ALA A 145 10.95 -6.09 -7.36
N ALA A 146 11.84 -7.05 -7.05
CA ALA A 146 12.34 -8.00 -8.04
C ALA A 146 11.20 -8.85 -8.65
N TRP A 147 10.22 -9.23 -7.84
CA TRP A 147 9.03 -9.93 -8.32
C TRP A 147 8.19 -9.05 -9.26
N ALA A 148 7.98 -7.77 -8.93
CA ALA A 148 7.24 -6.84 -9.77
C ALA A 148 7.92 -6.56 -11.12
N PHE A 149 9.26 -6.56 -11.17
CA PHE A 149 10.03 -6.39 -12.39
C PHE A 149 10.13 -7.65 -13.24
N PHE A 150 9.86 -8.83 -12.71
CA PHE A 150 10.13 -10.10 -13.38
C PHE A 150 9.45 -10.23 -14.75
N ASP A 151 8.23 -9.77 -14.89
CA ASP A 151 7.42 -9.82 -16.11
C ASP A 151 7.04 -8.44 -16.65
N ASN A 152 7.68 -7.38 -16.13
CA ASN A 152 7.39 -5.99 -16.49
C ASN A 152 8.69 -5.19 -16.67
N ASN A 153 9.08 -4.96 -17.92
CA ASN A 153 10.30 -4.24 -18.28
C ASN A 153 10.14 -2.70 -18.30
N SER A 154 9.01 -2.18 -17.82
CA SER A 154 8.83 -0.73 -17.71
C SER A 154 9.72 -0.15 -16.63
N ASP A 155 10.37 0.98 -16.89
CA ASP A 155 11.14 1.74 -15.90
C ASP A 155 10.30 2.15 -14.69
N SER A 156 8.97 2.17 -14.85
CA SER A 156 8.01 2.49 -13.81
C SER A 156 7.30 1.28 -13.21
N ALA A 157 7.74 0.03 -13.50
CA ALA A 157 7.12 -1.19 -12.94
C ALA A 157 7.03 -1.13 -11.41
N VAL A 158 8.05 -0.57 -10.77
CA VAL A 158 8.05 -0.17 -9.36
C VAL A 158 8.20 1.34 -9.30
N SER A 159 7.15 2.03 -8.93
CA SER A 159 7.11 3.49 -8.88
C SER A 159 7.23 4.00 -7.45
N CYS A 160 8.08 5.02 -7.28
CA CYS A 160 8.29 5.71 -6.01
C CYS A 160 7.94 7.19 -6.22
N LEU A 161 6.66 7.49 -6.33
CA LEU A 161 6.19 8.86 -6.53
C LEU A 161 6.14 9.58 -5.18
N PHE A 162 6.78 10.75 -5.12
CA PHE A 162 6.69 11.57 -3.92
C PHE A 162 5.25 12.01 -3.67
N GLY A 163 4.80 11.81 -2.45
CA GLY A 163 3.47 12.18 -1.99
C GLY A 163 3.29 11.74 -0.55
N SER A 164 2.17 12.14 0.06
CA SER A 164 1.84 11.70 1.42
C SER A 164 1.68 10.18 1.48
N GLY A 165 1.89 9.58 2.66
CA GLY A 165 1.75 8.13 2.85
C GLY A 165 0.41 7.59 2.35
N CYS A 166 -0.69 8.30 2.61
CA CYS A 166 -2.02 7.92 2.11
C CYS A 166 -2.13 7.96 0.58
N SER A 167 -1.41 8.87 -0.09
CA SER A 167 -1.32 8.87 -1.55
C SER A 167 -0.64 7.61 -2.07
N SER A 168 0.52 7.26 -1.52
CA SER A 168 1.31 6.11 -1.97
C SER A 168 0.63 4.76 -1.68
N VAL A 169 -0.19 4.68 -0.63
CA VAL A 169 -0.87 3.44 -0.26
C VAL A 169 -2.22 3.30 -0.97
N VAL A 170 -3.03 4.35 -1.02
CA VAL A 170 -4.41 4.25 -1.52
C VAL A 170 -4.58 4.87 -2.89
N ALA A 171 -4.31 6.19 -3.04
CA ALA A 171 -4.68 6.91 -4.25
C ALA A 171 -3.99 6.37 -5.51
N GLN A 172 -2.71 6.01 -5.41
CA GLN A 172 -1.95 5.49 -6.55
C GLN A 172 -2.44 4.10 -6.98
N ALA A 173 -2.76 3.22 -6.03
CA ALA A 173 -3.28 1.89 -6.35
C ALA A 173 -4.68 1.95 -6.96
N VAL A 174 -5.58 2.75 -6.38
CA VAL A 174 -6.95 2.96 -6.91
C VAL A 174 -6.89 3.54 -8.34
N ARG A 175 -6.00 4.51 -8.57
CA ARG A 175 -5.78 5.05 -9.91
C ARG A 175 -5.27 3.98 -10.88
N GLU A 176 -4.30 3.17 -10.45
CA GLU A 176 -3.71 2.12 -11.29
C GLU A 176 -4.73 1.06 -11.68
N ASN A 177 -5.60 0.64 -10.74
CA ASN A 177 -6.71 -0.28 -11.04
C ASN A 177 -7.62 0.28 -12.13
N ARG A 178 -7.99 1.55 -12.01
CA ARG A 178 -8.88 2.21 -12.97
C ARG A 178 -8.28 2.30 -14.38
N LEU A 179 -6.96 2.42 -14.46
CA LEU A 179 -6.23 2.52 -15.73
C LEU A 179 -5.86 1.15 -16.32
N GLY A 180 -6.11 0.05 -15.62
CA GLY A 180 -5.66 -1.27 -16.03
C GLY A 180 -4.13 -1.36 -16.12
N GLY A 181 -3.42 -0.62 -15.25
CA GLY A 181 -1.97 -0.50 -15.31
C GLY A 181 -1.24 -1.68 -14.65
N ARG A 182 0.09 -1.67 -14.76
CA ARG A 182 0.94 -2.77 -14.25
C ARG A 182 1.99 -2.31 -13.23
N ARG A 183 1.83 -1.11 -12.67
CA ARG A 183 2.77 -0.56 -11.69
C ARG A 183 2.47 -1.07 -10.28
N THR A 184 3.52 -1.17 -9.48
CA THR A 184 3.48 -1.29 -8.02
C THR A 184 4.09 -0.04 -7.40
N PHE A 185 3.86 0.20 -6.12
CA PHE A 185 4.24 1.47 -5.51
C PHE A 185 5.02 1.29 -4.22
N ILE A 186 6.19 1.94 -4.12
CA ILE A 186 6.90 2.16 -2.86
C ILE A 186 6.44 3.48 -2.27
N GLY A 187 6.20 3.51 -0.97
CA GLY A 187 5.72 4.71 -0.29
C GLY A 187 6.17 4.84 1.15
N MET A 188 5.50 5.71 1.89
CA MET A 188 5.84 6.09 3.26
C MET A 188 7.20 6.82 3.35
N LEU A 189 7.53 7.58 2.31
CA LEU A 189 8.75 8.38 2.26
C LEU A 189 8.55 9.81 2.79
N ASP A 190 7.31 10.25 2.93
CA ASP A 190 7.06 11.59 3.48
C ASP A 190 7.35 11.62 4.99
N PRO A 191 8.10 12.64 5.48
CA PRO A 191 8.49 12.72 6.88
C PRO A 191 7.31 12.78 7.86
N SER A 192 6.12 13.24 7.42
CA SER A 192 4.94 13.32 8.29
C SER A 192 4.31 11.96 8.58
N ALA A 193 4.48 10.99 7.69
CA ALA A 193 3.99 9.63 7.85
C ALA A 193 5.00 8.69 8.54
N ARG A 194 6.30 9.00 8.45
CA ARG A 194 7.39 8.17 9.00
C ARG A 194 7.23 7.79 10.48
N PRO A 195 6.75 8.66 11.39
CA PRO A 195 6.58 8.29 12.80
C PRO A 195 5.58 7.15 13.07
N TYR A 196 4.80 6.74 12.07
CA TYR A 196 3.75 5.72 12.22
C TYR A 196 4.12 4.33 11.72
N ILE A 197 5.36 4.15 11.26
CA ILE A 197 5.94 2.85 10.90
C ILE A 197 7.35 2.72 11.48
N GLY A 198 7.93 1.53 11.44
CA GLY A 198 9.31 1.30 11.90
C GLY A 198 10.33 2.15 11.12
N ALA A 199 11.43 2.51 11.78
CA ALA A 199 12.48 3.33 11.17
C ALA A 199 13.11 2.69 9.92
N ASP A 200 13.13 1.38 9.89
CA ASP A 200 13.63 0.52 8.82
C ASP A 200 12.53 -0.05 7.91
N GLU A 201 11.30 0.46 8.00
CA GLU A 201 10.18 0.01 7.19
C GLU A 201 9.80 1.03 6.11
N LEU A 202 9.31 0.51 5.00
CA LEU A 202 8.60 1.23 3.93
C LEU A 202 7.33 0.49 3.56
N SER A 203 6.41 1.16 2.87
CA SER A 203 5.27 0.49 2.27
C SER A 203 5.57 0.02 0.86
N PHE A 204 5.01 -1.12 0.48
CA PHE A 204 4.92 -1.59 -0.89
C PHE A 204 3.46 -1.94 -1.19
N VAL A 205 2.93 -1.47 -2.31
CA VAL A 205 1.54 -1.73 -2.68
C VAL A 205 1.45 -2.41 -4.03
N ILE A 206 0.75 -3.52 -4.06
CA ILE A 206 0.35 -4.21 -5.29
C ILE A 206 -1.12 -3.85 -5.56
N PRO A 207 -1.45 -3.07 -6.60
CA PRO A 207 -2.82 -2.84 -7.02
C PRO A 207 -3.54 -4.13 -7.40
N ALA A 208 -4.85 -4.20 -7.17
CA ALA A 208 -5.62 -5.41 -7.44
C ALA A 208 -5.50 -5.89 -8.89
N VAL A 209 -5.48 -4.97 -9.85
CA VAL A 209 -5.34 -5.29 -11.29
C VAL A 209 -4.03 -6.01 -11.60
N ARG A 210 -2.97 -5.73 -10.83
CA ARG A 210 -1.63 -6.32 -11.03
C ARG A 210 -1.43 -7.67 -10.32
N LEU A 211 -2.21 -7.92 -9.27
CA LEU A 211 -2.03 -9.08 -8.40
C LEU A 211 -2.08 -10.44 -9.10
N PRO A 212 -3.03 -10.73 -10.00
CA PRO A 212 -3.10 -12.03 -10.67
C PRO A 212 -1.84 -12.36 -11.46
N GLU A 213 -1.33 -11.41 -12.27
CA GLU A 213 -0.11 -11.59 -13.05
C GLU A 213 1.12 -11.85 -12.18
N MET A 214 1.26 -11.07 -11.11
CA MET A 214 2.35 -11.28 -10.16
C MET A 214 2.25 -12.67 -9.50
N LEU A 215 1.08 -13.09 -9.09
CA LEU A 215 0.90 -14.40 -8.44
C LEU A 215 1.22 -15.57 -9.38
N ASP A 216 0.96 -15.42 -10.68
CA ASP A 216 1.32 -16.42 -11.69
C ASP A 216 2.84 -16.52 -11.92
N THR A 217 3.60 -15.53 -11.47
CA THR A 217 5.05 -15.46 -11.71
C THR A 217 5.92 -15.71 -10.48
N ILE A 218 5.35 -15.76 -9.28
CA ILE A 218 6.12 -15.86 -8.02
C ILE A 218 7.04 -17.09 -7.98
N ASP A 219 6.56 -18.23 -8.50
CA ASP A 219 7.29 -19.49 -8.52
C ASP A 219 8.38 -19.56 -9.61
N ARG A 220 8.40 -18.56 -10.51
CA ARG A 220 9.33 -18.51 -11.64
C ARG A 220 10.36 -17.39 -11.53
N CYS A 221 10.12 -16.42 -10.64
CA CYS A 221 11.03 -15.30 -10.40
C CYS A 221 12.16 -15.69 -9.43
N CYS A 222 13.02 -14.74 -9.11
CA CYS A 222 14.18 -14.98 -8.24
C CYS A 222 13.82 -15.49 -6.83
N LEU A 223 12.57 -15.31 -6.39
CA LEU A 223 12.08 -15.75 -5.09
C LEU A 223 11.97 -17.28 -4.96
N SER A 224 12.01 -18.02 -6.07
CA SER A 224 11.92 -19.49 -6.12
C SER A 224 13.27 -20.21 -5.88
N GLY A 225 14.16 -19.64 -5.07
CA GLY A 225 15.36 -20.34 -4.59
C GLY A 225 16.64 -20.03 -5.33
N THR A 226 16.80 -18.85 -5.91
CA THR A 226 18.10 -18.40 -6.42
C THR A 226 19.10 -18.21 -5.27
N HIS A 227 20.39 -18.39 -5.55
CA HIS A 227 21.45 -18.28 -4.54
C HIS A 227 21.41 -16.95 -3.77
N GLY A 228 21.20 -15.83 -4.47
CA GLY A 228 21.10 -14.51 -3.83
C GLY A 228 19.90 -14.41 -2.91
N TRP A 229 18.73 -14.86 -3.38
CA TRP A 229 17.50 -14.78 -2.60
C TRP A 229 17.52 -15.72 -1.39
N THR A 230 18.11 -16.91 -1.50
CA THR A 230 18.23 -17.84 -0.39
C THR A 230 18.92 -17.20 0.80
N LYS A 231 20.04 -16.49 0.58
CA LYS A 231 20.75 -15.75 1.65
C LYS A 231 19.89 -14.66 2.29
N ILE A 232 19.18 -13.88 1.46
CA ILE A 232 18.30 -12.82 1.97
C ILE A 232 17.15 -13.43 2.78
N LYS A 233 16.55 -14.51 2.28
CA LYS A 233 15.46 -15.22 2.97
C LYS A 233 15.90 -15.79 4.31
N GLU A 234 17.13 -16.34 4.41
CA GLU A 234 17.71 -16.80 5.67
C GLU A 234 17.85 -15.64 6.66
N ARG A 235 18.36 -14.47 6.23
CA ARG A 235 18.47 -13.26 7.06
C ARG A 235 17.10 -12.75 7.51
N ILE A 236 16.12 -12.65 6.62
CA ILE A 236 14.73 -12.28 6.95
C ILE A 236 14.16 -13.18 8.06
N ASN A 237 14.50 -14.48 8.01
CA ASN A 237 13.99 -15.46 8.97
C ASN A 237 14.91 -15.66 10.20
N GLY A 238 15.98 -14.84 10.32
CA GLY A 238 16.90 -14.83 11.48
C GLY A 238 17.76 -16.08 11.57
N ARG A 239 18.17 -16.65 10.44
CA ARG A 239 19.04 -17.82 10.31
C ARG A 239 20.49 -17.46 9.96
N MET A 240 20.73 -16.18 9.70
CA MET A 240 22.09 -15.62 9.50
C MET A 240 22.29 -14.47 10.49
N GLU A 241 23.43 -14.45 11.15
CA GLU A 241 23.97 -13.31 11.90
C GLU A 241 24.70 -12.35 10.95
#